data_58b3ba2a246d394c261c1fc67a1b13b1
#
_entry.id   58b3ba2a246d394c261c1fc67a1b13b1
#
_cell.length_a   1.000
_cell.length_b   1.000
_cell.length_c   1.000
_cell.angle_alpha   90.00
_cell.angle_beta   90.00
_cell.angle_gamma   90.00
#
_symmetry.space_group_name_H-M   'P 1'
#
loop_
_entity.id
_entity.type
_entity.pdbx_description
1 polymer ?
#
loop_
_entity_poly.entity_id
_entity_poly.type
_entity_poly.pdbx_seq_one_letter_code
_entity_poly.pdbx_strand_id
1 'polypeptide(L)'
;PEIVVYEKAFHGRSIATLSATGNEKVQKGFGPLVEGFIRVPLNDVEALKKATEGNPNVVAVFLETIQGEGGVNPMRIDYLQQVRQLCDERDWLLMIDEVQCGMGRTGKWFAHQWAGIKPDVMPLAKGLGSGVPVGAVVAGPRAANIFQPGNHGTTFGGNPLAMRAGVETIRIMEEDGLLESAARVGAHLKGALERALEHQPGVKEIRGQGLMIGVELNKPCGALTQRAADKGLLISVTADSVIRLVPPLIMTAAEADEVVAILVPLIQQFLAE
;
A
#
# COMPACT_ATOMS: atom_id res chain seq x y z
N PRO A 1 17.72 -18.46 4.89
CA PRO A 1 17.53 -17.07 4.47
C PRO A 1 16.52 -16.37 5.33
N GLU A 2 16.74 -15.07 5.60
CA GLU A 2 15.86 -14.22 6.36
C GLU A 2 15.50 -12.96 5.57
N ILE A 3 14.28 -12.46 5.78
CA ILE A 3 13.73 -11.31 5.07
C ILE A 3 13.37 -10.23 6.09
N VAL A 4 13.85 -9.00 5.89
CA VAL A 4 13.41 -7.86 6.68
C VAL A 4 12.03 -7.43 6.21
N VAL A 5 11.11 -7.28 7.16
CA VAL A 5 9.74 -6.80 6.96
C VAL A 5 9.42 -5.70 7.98
N TYR A 6 8.31 -5.00 7.80
CA TYR A 6 7.99 -3.84 8.62
C TYR A 6 6.83 -4.07 9.56
N GLU A 7 6.88 -3.44 10.73
CA GLU A 7 5.73 -3.30 11.61
C GLU A 7 4.55 -2.70 10.83
N LYS A 8 3.34 -3.16 11.13
CA LYS A 8 2.09 -2.75 10.47
C LYS A 8 1.99 -3.05 8.97
N ALA A 9 3.00 -3.70 8.35
CA ALA A 9 2.90 -4.12 6.95
C ALA A 9 1.81 -5.16 6.75
N PHE A 10 1.27 -5.22 5.53
CA PHE A 10 0.32 -6.25 5.12
C PHE A 10 0.71 -6.81 3.75
N HIS A 11 1.09 -8.08 3.72
CA HIS A 11 1.57 -8.76 2.50
C HIS A 11 0.68 -9.90 2.02
N GLY A 12 -0.42 -10.19 2.72
CA GLY A 12 -1.37 -11.22 2.31
C GLY A 12 -1.87 -12.12 3.43
N ARG A 13 -2.64 -13.14 3.05
CA ARG A 13 -3.31 -14.08 3.95
C ARG A 13 -2.84 -15.52 3.82
N SER A 14 -2.05 -15.86 2.78
CA SER A 14 -1.36 -17.16 2.71
C SER A 14 -0.29 -17.26 3.79
N ILE A 15 -0.02 -18.46 4.31
CA ILE A 15 0.77 -18.61 5.54
C ILE A 15 2.13 -17.88 5.51
N ALA A 16 2.87 -17.90 4.41
CA ALA A 16 4.14 -17.22 4.30
C ALA A 16 3.97 -15.69 4.29
N THR A 17 3.04 -15.15 3.48
CA THR A 17 2.78 -13.71 3.42
C THR A 17 2.08 -13.21 4.69
N LEU A 18 1.27 -14.06 5.34
CA LEU A 18 0.71 -13.78 6.66
C LEU A 18 1.81 -13.67 7.72
N SER A 19 2.83 -14.51 7.65
CA SER A 19 3.99 -14.46 8.54
C SER A 19 4.82 -13.20 8.34
N ALA A 20 4.95 -12.73 7.10
CA ALA A 20 5.59 -11.45 6.75
C ALA A 20 4.77 -10.23 7.21
N THR A 21 3.45 -10.36 7.31
CA THR A 21 2.52 -9.29 7.72
C THR A 21 2.81 -8.85 9.16
N GLY A 22 2.94 -7.54 9.38
CA GLY A 22 3.27 -6.94 10.68
C GLY A 22 2.04 -6.60 11.54
N ASN A 23 0.97 -7.42 11.50
CA ASN A 23 -0.28 -7.21 12.22
C ASN A 23 -0.70 -8.49 12.95
N GLU A 24 -0.48 -8.52 14.27
CA GLU A 24 -0.79 -9.66 15.13
C GLU A 24 -2.27 -10.03 15.15
N LYS A 25 -3.19 -9.06 14.99
CA LYS A 25 -4.64 -9.33 14.96
C LYS A 25 -5.02 -10.27 13.83
N VAL A 26 -4.37 -10.14 12.65
CA VAL A 26 -4.68 -10.99 11.49
C VAL A 26 -3.95 -12.32 11.52
N GLN A 27 -2.89 -12.46 12.34
CA GLN A 27 -2.11 -13.69 12.52
C GLN A 27 -2.72 -14.62 13.58
N LYS A 28 -3.55 -14.06 14.47
CA LYS A 28 -4.16 -14.83 15.58
C LYS A 28 -4.94 -16.03 15.07
N GLY A 29 -4.59 -17.22 15.56
CA GLY A 29 -5.25 -18.49 15.22
C GLY A 29 -4.67 -19.22 14.01
N PHE A 30 -3.64 -18.69 13.35
CA PHE A 30 -2.99 -19.28 12.17
C PHE A 30 -1.58 -19.83 12.45
N GLY A 31 -1.18 -19.92 13.71
CA GLY A 31 0.15 -20.47 14.06
C GLY A 31 0.22 -21.99 13.86
N PRO A 32 1.47 -22.55 13.76
CA PRO A 32 2.71 -21.80 13.80
C PRO A 32 2.98 -21.01 12.51
N LEU A 33 3.50 -19.81 12.67
CA LEU A 33 3.89 -18.97 11.53
C LEU A 33 5.23 -19.43 10.97
N VAL A 34 5.51 -19.07 9.72
CA VAL A 34 6.80 -19.33 9.07
C VAL A 34 7.87 -18.43 9.70
N GLU A 35 8.99 -19.00 10.06
CA GLU A 35 10.18 -18.30 10.58
C GLU A 35 10.96 -17.59 9.46
N GLY A 36 11.93 -16.75 9.86
CA GLY A 36 12.81 -16.05 8.92
C GLY A 36 12.36 -14.64 8.53
N PHE A 37 11.48 -14.02 9.32
CA PHE A 37 11.08 -12.63 9.14
C PHE A 37 11.58 -11.76 10.30
N ILE A 38 12.44 -10.77 9.97
CA ILE A 38 12.97 -9.78 10.92
C ILE A 38 12.10 -8.52 10.81
N ARG A 39 11.44 -8.11 11.91
CA ARG A 39 10.58 -6.92 11.90
C ARG A 39 11.32 -5.69 12.39
N VAL A 40 11.13 -4.60 11.63
CA VAL A 40 11.72 -3.30 11.95
C VAL A 40 10.66 -2.19 11.88
N PRO A 41 10.84 -1.09 12.62
CA PRO A 41 9.94 0.06 12.54
C PRO A 41 10.05 0.79 11.20
N LEU A 42 8.96 1.51 10.84
CA LEU A 42 8.90 2.29 9.62
C LEU A 42 9.80 3.54 9.72
N ASN A 43 10.47 3.89 8.63
CA ASN A 43 11.26 5.12 8.51
C ASN A 43 12.45 5.25 9.50
N ASP A 44 12.97 4.13 9.99
CA ASP A 44 14.13 4.07 10.88
C ASP A 44 15.23 3.17 10.29
N VAL A 45 16.20 3.80 9.60
CA VAL A 45 17.30 3.07 8.95
C VAL A 45 18.31 2.52 9.96
N GLU A 46 18.46 3.18 11.10
CA GLU A 46 19.38 2.71 12.14
C GLU A 46 18.83 1.46 12.85
N ALA A 47 17.51 1.41 13.09
CA ALA A 47 16.85 0.21 13.58
C ALA A 47 17.00 -0.95 12.58
N LEU A 48 16.87 -0.70 11.26
CA LEU A 48 17.08 -1.70 10.23
C LEU A 48 18.53 -2.23 10.25
N LYS A 49 19.51 -1.33 10.25
CA LYS A 49 20.94 -1.70 10.30
C LYS A 49 21.27 -2.53 11.55
N LYS A 50 20.78 -2.10 12.70
CA LYS A 50 20.97 -2.78 13.99
C LYS A 50 20.34 -4.17 14.01
N ALA A 51 19.11 -4.30 13.51
CA ALA A 51 18.40 -5.59 13.49
C ALA A 51 19.05 -6.62 12.56
N THR A 52 19.89 -6.17 11.63
CA THR A 52 20.57 -7.02 10.64
C THR A 52 22.09 -7.08 10.85
N GLU A 53 22.61 -6.47 11.92
CA GLU A 53 24.05 -6.41 12.20
C GLU A 53 24.64 -7.82 12.42
N GLY A 54 25.69 -8.14 11.66
CA GLY A 54 26.37 -9.45 11.77
C GLY A 54 25.54 -10.66 11.34
N ASN A 55 24.36 -10.46 10.76
CA ASN A 55 23.49 -11.54 10.33
C ASN A 55 23.69 -11.89 8.84
N PRO A 56 24.41 -12.99 8.51
CA PRO A 56 24.67 -13.38 7.12
C PRO A 56 23.46 -14.04 6.43
N ASN A 57 22.38 -14.33 7.16
CA ASN A 57 21.20 -15.00 6.62
C ASN A 57 20.23 -14.04 5.94
N VAL A 58 20.38 -12.72 6.14
CA VAL A 58 19.51 -11.73 5.51
C VAL A 58 19.77 -11.68 4.00
N VAL A 59 18.72 -11.88 3.22
CA VAL A 59 18.79 -11.94 1.75
C VAL A 59 17.91 -10.90 1.05
N ALA A 60 16.96 -10.29 1.77
CA ALA A 60 16.03 -9.33 1.17
C ALA A 60 15.41 -8.38 2.21
N VAL A 61 14.95 -7.25 1.71
CA VAL A 61 14.02 -6.34 2.39
C VAL A 61 12.70 -6.35 1.62
N PHE A 62 11.58 -6.54 2.32
CA PHE A 62 10.25 -6.56 1.73
C PHE A 62 9.36 -5.48 2.37
N LEU A 63 8.83 -4.56 1.58
CA LEU A 63 8.12 -3.38 2.06
C LEU A 63 6.97 -2.95 1.15
N GLU A 64 6.02 -2.18 1.70
CA GLU A 64 5.08 -1.33 0.98
C GLU A 64 5.61 0.11 1.01
N THR A 65 5.65 0.83 -0.12
CA THR A 65 6.04 2.26 -0.11
C THR A 65 5.03 3.13 0.64
N ILE A 66 3.76 2.69 0.66
CA ILE A 66 2.71 3.23 1.50
C ILE A 66 1.97 2.04 2.11
N GLN A 67 2.08 1.85 3.41
CA GLN A 67 1.36 0.78 4.09
C GLN A 67 -0.15 1.04 4.06
N GLY A 68 -0.89 0.21 3.34
CA GLY A 68 -2.33 0.41 3.17
C GLY A 68 -3.13 0.01 4.41
N GLU A 69 -3.08 -1.25 4.79
CA GLU A 69 -3.80 -1.79 5.95
C GLU A 69 -3.25 -1.28 7.28
N GLY A 70 -1.98 -0.92 7.31
CA GLY A 70 -1.30 -0.37 8.47
C GLY A 70 -1.71 1.07 8.86
N GLY A 71 -2.56 1.73 8.06
CA GLY A 71 -3.06 3.08 8.35
C GLY A 71 -2.64 4.15 7.34
N VAL A 72 -2.45 3.80 6.09
CA VAL A 72 -1.96 4.70 5.02
C VAL A 72 -0.69 5.43 5.47
N ASN A 73 0.35 4.66 5.78
CA ASN A 73 1.63 5.19 6.27
C ASN A 73 2.64 5.29 5.12
N PRO A 74 2.92 6.48 4.57
CA PRO A 74 3.97 6.65 3.57
C PRO A 74 5.35 6.46 4.17
N MET A 75 6.22 5.74 3.46
CA MET A 75 7.66 5.80 3.72
C MET A 75 8.22 7.11 3.16
N ARG A 76 9.16 7.69 3.90
CA ARG A 76 9.89 8.88 3.42
C ARG A 76 10.74 8.52 2.21
N ILE A 77 10.85 9.45 1.27
CA ILE A 77 11.62 9.27 0.03
C ILE A 77 13.10 9.01 0.35
N ASP A 78 13.68 9.81 1.26
CA ASP A 78 15.08 9.66 1.70
C ASP A 78 15.33 8.29 2.34
N TYR A 79 14.36 7.79 3.12
CA TYR A 79 14.44 6.45 3.72
C TYR A 79 14.43 5.35 2.65
N LEU A 80 13.50 5.41 1.68
CA LEU A 80 13.44 4.45 0.58
C LEU A 80 14.75 4.40 -0.22
N GLN A 81 15.37 5.57 -0.46
CA GLN A 81 16.67 5.67 -1.13
C GLN A 81 17.78 5.03 -0.29
N GLN A 82 17.80 5.26 1.03
CA GLN A 82 18.76 4.63 1.94
C GLN A 82 18.57 3.10 2.01
N VAL A 83 17.32 2.61 2.01
CA VAL A 83 17.04 1.17 1.95
C VAL A 83 17.54 0.57 0.64
N ARG A 84 17.31 1.23 -0.51
CA ARG A 84 17.84 0.76 -1.79
C ARG A 84 19.38 0.68 -1.76
N GLN A 85 20.04 1.74 -1.30
CA GLN A 85 21.48 1.78 -1.17
C GLN A 85 22.00 0.64 -0.27
N LEU A 86 21.38 0.43 0.90
CA LEU A 86 21.76 -0.62 1.84
C LEU A 86 21.60 -2.02 1.21
N CYS A 87 20.53 -2.25 0.46
CA CYS A 87 20.33 -3.51 -0.27
C CYS A 87 21.44 -3.73 -1.32
N ASP A 88 21.86 -2.68 -2.02
CA ASP A 88 22.95 -2.76 -2.99
C ASP A 88 24.30 -3.06 -2.32
N GLU A 89 24.61 -2.40 -1.20
CA GLU A 89 25.84 -2.59 -0.42
C GLU A 89 25.95 -3.99 0.22
N ARG A 90 24.81 -4.57 0.60
CA ARG A 90 24.73 -5.87 1.30
C ARG A 90 24.41 -7.04 0.37
N ASP A 91 24.24 -6.80 -0.91
CA ASP A 91 23.77 -7.77 -1.92
C ASP A 91 22.42 -8.41 -1.56
N TRP A 92 21.52 -7.62 -0.99
CA TRP A 92 20.14 -8.03 -0.69
C TRP A 92 19.20 -7.65 -1.84
N LEU A 93 18.13 -8.43 -2.01
CA LEU A 93 17.04 -8.05 -2.90
C LEU A 93 16.16 -7.00 -2.22
N LEU A 94 15.82 -5.94 -2.96
CA LEU A 94 14.75 -5.04 -2.57
C LEU A 94 13.45 -5.50 -3.22
N MET A 95 12.48 -5.94 -2.40
CA MET A 95 11.16 -6.35 -2.83
C MET A 95 10.14 -5.27 -2.41
N ILE A 96 9.41 -4.71 -3.37
CA ILE A 96 8.42 -3.66 -3.10
C ILE A 96 7.02 -4.13 -3.48
N ASP A 97 6.16 -4.23 -2.47
CA ASP A 97 4.76 -4.60 -2.62
C ASP A 97 3.96 -3.42 -3.20
N GLU A 98 3.63 -3.53 -4.48
CA GLU A 98 2.83 -2.54 -5.20
C GLU A 98 1.37 -3.01 -5.41
N VAL A 99 0.95 -4.02 -4.66
CA VAL A 99 -0.40 -4.59 -4.74
C VAL A 99 -1.48 -3.56 -4.42
N GLN A 100 -1.23 -2.65 -3.48
CA GLN A 100 -2.19 -1.59 -3.14
C GLN A 100 -1.79 -0.21 -3.66
N CYS A 101 -0.52 0.14 -3.63
CA CYS A 101 -0.03 1.47 -4.01
C CYS A 101 0.39 1.61 -5.46
N GLY A 102 0.51 0.49 -6.19
CA GLY A 102 0.80 0.48 -7.63
C GLY A 102 -0.40 0.75 -8.53
N MET A 103 -0.24 0.47 -9.81
CA MET A 103 -1.26 0.61 -10.84
C MET A 103 -1.95 1.99 -10.83
N GLY A 104 -1.14 3.05 -10.89
CA GLY A 104 -1.64 4.43 -11.00
C GLY A 104 -2.14 5.06 -9.70
N ARG A 105 -2.31 4.29 -8.62
CA ARG A 105 -2.94 4.71 -7.36
C ARG A 105 -2.35 5.99 -6.77
N THR A 106 -1.04 6.16 -6.85
CA THR A 106 -0.34 7.33 -6.29
C THR A 106 -0.06 8.43 -7.32
N GLY A 107 -0.52 8.27 -8.57
CA GLY A 107 -0.27 9.22 -9.66
C GLY A 107 0.97 8.91 -10.51
N LYS A 108 1.61 7.77 -10.26
CA LYS A 108 2.62 7.15 -11.13
C LYS A 108 2.25 5.68 -11.33
N TRP A 109 2.81 5.02 -12.33
CA TRP A 109 2.55 3.58 -12.53
C TRP A 109 2.77 2.79 -11.25
N PHE A 110 3.90 3.07 -10.57
CA PHE A 110 4.28 2.42 -9.32
C PHE A 110 4.76 3.46 -8.30
N ALA A 111 4.41 3.26 -7.04
CA ALA A 111 4.68 4.23 -5.99
C ALA A 111 6.20 4.41 -5.71
N HIS A 112 7.02 3.36 -5.90
CA HIS A 112 8.48 3.47 -5.76
C HIS A 112 9.13 4.48 -6.71
N GLN A 113 8.46 4.82 -7.82
CA GLN A 113 8.95 5.82 -8.78
C GLN A 113 9.03 7.24 -8.20
N TRP A 114 8.31 7.52 -7.11
CA TRP A 114 8.42 8.80 -6.40
C TRP A 114 9.78 8.97 -5.71
N ALA A 115 10.38 7.87 -5.27
CA ALA A 115 11.71 7.86 -4.68
C ALA A 115 12.85 7.73 -5.73
N GLY A 116 12.51 7.53 -7.01
CA GLY A 116 13.50 7.34 -8.07
C GLY A 116 14.29 6.03 -7.96
N ILE A 117 13.79 5.05 -7.21
CA ILE A 117 14.43 3.74 -7.01
C ILE A 117 13.79 2.66 -7.89
N LYS A 118 14.47 1.52 -8.04
CA LYS A 118 13.94 0.32 -8.72
C LYS A 118 14.00 -0.88 -7.78
N PRO A 119 12.90 -1.61 -7.59
CA PRO A 119 12.93 -2.88 -6.87
C PRO A 119 13.58 -3.99 -7.71
N ASP A 120 14.06 -5.03 -7.03
CA ASP A 120 14.49 -6.27 -7.68
C ASP A 120 13.30 -7.21 -7.91
N VAL A 121 12.26 -7.13 -7.06
CA VAL A 121 11.01 -7.89 -7.17
C VAL A 121 9.83 -6.98 -6.82
N MET A 122 8.76 -7.08 -7.61
CA MET A 122 7.56 -6.27 -7.44
C MET A 122 6.30 -7.12 -7.65
N PRO A 123 5.58 -7.52 -6.60
CA PRO A 123 4.26 -8.13 -6.72
C PRO A 123 3.20 -7.09 -7.05
N LEU A 124 2.26 -7.48 -7.91
CA LEU A 124 1.12 -6.70 -8.40
C LEU A 124 -0.16 -7.51 -8.29
N ALA A 125 -1.27 -6.86 -7.99
CA ALA A 125 -2.62 -7.45 -8.01
C ALA A 125 -3.69 -6.34 -8.03
N LYS A 126 -4.85 -6.57 -7.42
CA LYS A 126 -5.95 -5.58 -7.25
C LYS A 126 -6.23 -4.77 -8.51
N GLY A 127 -5.73 -3.53 -8.58
CA GLY A 127 -5.91 -2.63 -9.72
C GLY A 127 -5.46 -3.20 -11.07
N LEU A 128 -4.54 -4.16 -11.08
CA LEU A 128 -4.05 -4.80 -12.31
C LEU A 128 -5.18 -5.44 -13.13
N GLY A 129 -6.16 -6.06 -12.47
CA GLY A 129 -7.26 -6.76 -13.12
C GLY A 129 -8.58 -5.98 -13.18
N SER A 130 -8.64 -4.80 -12.54
CA SER A 130 -9.85 -3.95 -12.47
C SER A 130 -11.13 -4.71 -12.11
N GLY A 131 -11.05 -5.62 -11.11
CA GLY A 131 -12.15 -6.48 -10.66
C GLY A 131 -12.01 -7.95 -11.06
N VAL A 132 -11.23 -8.29 -12.08
CA VAL A 132 -10.90 -9.68 -12.41
C VAL A 132 -9.75 -10.14 -11.50
N PRO A 133 -9.87 -11.30 -10.81
CA PRO A 133 -8.79 -11.82 -9.99
C PRO A 133 -7.55 -12.14 -10.81
N VAL A 134 -6.48 -11.41 -10.57
CA VAL A 134 -5.18 -11.60 -11.20
C VAL A 134 -4.07 -11.08 -10.30
N GLY A 135 -2.92 -11.74 -10.32
CA GLY A 135 -1.69 -11.27 -9.71
C GLY A 135 -0.52 -11.51 -10.65
N ALA A 136 0.50 -10.70 -10.52
CA ALA A 136 1.75 -10.82 -11.25
C ALA A 136 2.93 -10.52 -10.32
N VAL A 137 4.09 -11.10 -10.64
CA VAL A 137 5.36 -10.75 -10.02
C VAL A 137 6.31 -10.31 -11.13
N VAL A 138 6.80 -9.10 -11.02
CA VAL A 138 7.85 -8.57 -11.91
C VAL A 138 9.19 -8.76 -11.22
N ALA A 139 10.11 -9.48 -11.87
CA ALA A 139 11.45 -9.72 -11.39
C ALA A 139 12.48 -8.97 -12.25
N GLY A 140 13.34 -8.20 -11.60
CA GLY A 140 14.49 -7.57 -12.23
C GLY A 140 15.64 -8.57 -12.49
N PRO A 141 16.73 -8.14 -13.14
CA PRO A 141 17.83 -9.05 -13.54
C PRO A 141 18.42 -9.87 -12.39
N ARG A 142 18.49 -9.32 -11.17
CA ARG A 142 19.00 -10.02 -9.98
C ARG A 142 18.12 -11.17 -9.50
N ALA A 143 16.82 -11.14 -9.83
CA ALA A 143 15.83 -12.10 -9.35
C ALA A 143 15.23 -12.97 -10.48
N ALA A 144 15.36 -12.58 -11.75
CA ALA A 144 14.67 -13.20 -12.88
C ALA A 144 14.99 -14.69 -13.09
N ASN A 145 16.17 -15.15 -12.67
CA ASN A 145 16.63 -16.53 -12.86
C ASN A 145 16.63 -17.36 -11.57
N ILE A 146 16.03 -16.86 -10.47
CA ILE A 146 15.97 -17.61 -9.20
C ILE A 146 15.06 -18.83 -9.34
N PHE A 147 13.89 -18.66 -9.95
CA PHE A 147 12.99 -19.76 -10.24
C PHE A 147 13.37 -20.47 -11.53
N GLN A 148 13.41 -21.79 -11.48
CA GLN A 148 13.64 -22.66 -12.60
C GLN A 148 12.39 -23.48 -12.91
N PRO A 149 12.28 -24.09 -14.12
CA PRO A 149 11.16 -24.98 -14.42
C PRO A 149 10.94 -26.02 -13.32
N GLY A 150 9.69 -26.15 -12.87
CA GLY A 150 9.29 -27.07 -11.81
C GLY A 150 9.35 -26.50 -10.38
N ASN A 151 9.92 -25.29 -10.15
CA ASN A 151 9.97 -24.71 -8.81
C ASN A 151 8.64 -24.09 -8.37
N HIS A 152 7.79 -23.67 -9.30
CA HIS A 152 6.51 -23.05 -9.03
C HIS A 152 5.48 -23.45 -10.09
N GLY A 153 4.21 -23.48 -9.69
CA GLY A 153 3.09 -23.77 -10.60
C GLY A 153 1.78 -23.21 -10.08
N THR A 154 0.84 -23.03 -10.97
CA THR A 154 -0.52 -22.57 -10.68
C THR A 154 -1.48 -23.14 -11.69
N THR A 155 -2.70 -23.52 -11.26
CA THR A 155 -3.71 -24.07 -12.17
C THR A 155 -4.34 -23.00 -13.05
N PHE A 156 -4.65 -21.83 -12.48
CA PHE A 156 -5.40 -20.76 -13.17
C PHE A 156 -4.54 -19.55 -13.54
N GLY A 157 -3.29 -19.49 -13.12
CA GLY A 157 -2.41 -18.38 -13.45
C GLY A 157 -2.15 -18.30 -14.96
N GLY A 158 -2.16 -17.08 -15.49
CA GLY A 158 -1.98 -16.84 -16.92
C GLY A 158 -3.19 -17.19 -17.80
N ASN A 159 -4.38 -17.42 -17.20
CA ASN A 159 -5.55 -17.70 -18.02
C ASN A 159 -5.91 -16.52 -18.95
N PRO A 160 -6.43 -16.78 -20.17
CA PRO A 160 -6.64 -15.74 -21.18
C PRO A 160 -7.56 -14.60 -20.74
N LEU A 161 -8.59 -14.88 -19.93
CA LEU A 161 -9.52 -13.87 -19.45
C LEU A 161 -8.82 -12.87 -18.53
N ALA A 162 -8.10 -13.35 -17.53
CA ALA A 162 -7.37 -12.49 -16.59
C ALA A 162 -6.25 -11.72 -17.29
N MET A 163 -5.53 -12.35 -18.23
CA MET A 163 -4.49 -11.66 -19.02
C MET A 163 -5.09 -10.56 -19.89
N ARG A 164 -6.22 -10.81 -20.56
CA ARG A 164 -6.90 -9.79 -21.35
C ARG A 164 -7.40 -8.63 -20.47
N ALA A 165 -7.94 -8.91 -19.29
CA ALA A 165 -8.37 -7.88 -18.36
C ALA A 165 -7.20 -6.98 -17.92
N GLY A 166 -6.05 -7.56 -17.58
CA GLY A 166 -4.85 -6.79 -17.23
C GLY A 166 -4.34 -5.92 -18.39
N VAL A 167 -4.26 -6.45 -19.58
CA VAL A 167 -3.85 -5.69 -20.78
C VAL A 167 -4.81 -4.54 -21.06
N GLU A 168 -6.12 -4.78 -20.96
CA GLU A 168 -7.14 -3.76 -21.19
C GLU A 168 -7.12 -2.67 -20.10
N THR A 169 -6.90 -3.07 -18.86
CA THR A 169 -6.74 -2.11 -17.75
C THR A 169 -5.57 -1.15 -18.01
N ILE A 170 -4.41 -1.68 -18.40
CA ILE A 170 -3.22 -0.87 -18.70
C ILE A 170 -3.53 0.08 -19.88
N ARG A 171 -4.13 -0.43 -20.97
CA ARG A 171 -4.49 0.37 -22.14
C ARG A 171 -5.39 1.55 -21.77
N ILE A 172 -6.47 1.30 -21.02
CA ILE A 172 -7.40 2.34 -20.58
C ILE A 172 -6.69 3.37 -19.70
N MET A 173 -5.83 2.93 -18.77
CA MET A 173 -5.08 3.84 -17.91
C MET A 173 -4.17 4.79 -18.70
N GLU A 174 -3.57 4.31 -19.78
CA GLU A 174 -2.74 5.12 -20.68
C GLU A 174 -3.59 6.06 -21.54
N GLU A 175 -4.62 5.53 -22.23
CA GLU A 175 -5.45 6.32 -23.13
C GLU A 175 -6.23 7.43 -22.44
N ASP A 176 -6.74 7.17 -21.22
CA ASP A 176 -7.53 8.13 -20.45
C ASP A 176 -6.67 9.03 -19.54
N GLY A 177 -5.33 8.89 -19.53
CA GLY A 177 -4.42 9.70 -18.72
C GLY A 177 -4.68 9.57 -17.21
N LEU A 178 -5.00 8.35 -16.73
CA LEU A 178 -5.47 8.15 -15.36
C LEU A 178 -4.39 8.39 -14.30
N LEU A 179 -3.10 8.32 -14.66
CA LEU A 179 -2.02 8.60 -13.73
C LEU A 179 -2.00 10.08 -13.33
N GLU A 180 -2.01 10.96 -14.34
CA GLU A 180 -2.06 12.41 -14.14
C GLU A 180 -3.35 12.84 -13.45
N SER A 181 -4.47 12.20 -13.81
CA SER A 181 -5.76 12.43 -13.17
C SER A 181 -5.72 12.04 -11.70
N ALA A 182 -5.19 10.87 -11.34
CA ALA A 182 -5.04 10.40 -9.96
C ALA A 182 -4.15 11.34 -9.14
N ALA A 183 -3.07 11.85 -9.71
CA ALA A 183 -2.21 12.84 -9.05
C ALA A 183 -2.97 14.14 -8.77
N ARG A 184 -3.64 14.69 -9.80
CA ARG A 184 -4.36 15.97 -9.72
C ARG A 184 -5.57 15.90 -8.79
N VAL A 185 -6.44 14.90 -8.99
CA VAL A 185 -7.67 14.74 -8.18
C VAL A 185 -7.32 14.34 -6.75
N GLY A 186 -6.29 13.52 -6.56
CA GLY A 186 -5.78 13.16 -5.23
C GLY A 186 -5.26 14.37 -4.45
N ALA A 187 -4.47 15.24 -5.10
CA ALA A 187 -4.02 16.49 -4.48
C ALA A 187 -5.20 17.42 -4.14
N HIS A 188 -6.21 17.51 -5.02
CA HIS A 188 -7.41 18.28 -4.79
C HIS A 188 -8.20 17.77 -3.57
N LEU A 189 -8.50 16.46 -3.53
CA LEU A 189 -9.23 15.82 -2.42
C LEU A 189 -8.49 15.96 -1.09
N LYS A 190 -7.19 15.66 -1.08
CA LYS A 190 -6.36 15.78 0.13
C LYS A 190 -6.32 17.22 0.62
N GLY A 191 -6.04 18.20 -0.26
CA GLY A 191 -6.00 19.61 0.10
C GLY A 191 -7.36 20.16 0.57
N ALA A 192 -8.48 19.67 0.02
CA ALA A 192 -9.82 20.06 0.48
C ALA A 192 -10.11 19.52 1.89
N LEU A 193 -9.72 18.26 2.18
CA LEU A 193 -9.83 17.67 3.52
C LEU A 193 -8.93 18.40 4.53
N GLU A 194 -7.69 18.71 4.16
CA GLU A 194 -6.74 19.45 5.00
C GLU A 194 -7.32 20.83 5.38
N ARG A 195 -7.81 21.59 4.42
CA ARG A 195 -8.43 22.90 4.70
C ARG A 195 -9.67 22.81 5.57
N ALA A 196 -10.55 21.84 5.30
CA ALA A 196 -11.81 21.70 6.03
C ALA A 196 -11.64 21.20 7.47
N LEU A 197 -10.55 20.50 7.76
CA LEU A 197 -10.25 19.87 9.06
C LEU A 197 -9.03 20.48 9.76
N GLU A 198 -8.44 21.56 9.25
CA GLU A 198 -7.20 22.17 9.73
C GLU A 198 -7.19 22.44 11.25
N HIS A 199 -8.30 22.91 11.78
CA HIS A 199 -8.44 23.25 13.21
C HIS A 199 -9.39 22.30 13.95
N GLN A 200 -9.71 21.14 13.36
CA GLN A 200 -10.63 20.19 13.98
C GLN A 200 -9.93 19.40 15.09
N PRO A 201 -10.27 19.64 16.37
CA PRO A 201 -9.71 18.86 17.47
C PRO A 201 -10.03 17.37 17.28
N GLY A 202 -9.01 16.53 17.46
CA GLY A 202 -9.16 15.08 17.31
C GLY A 202 -8.78 14.53 15.94
N VAL A 203 -8.56 15.36 14.93
CA VAL A 203 -7.84 14.96 13.71
C VAL A 203 -6.35 15.09 13.97
N LYS A 204 -5.61 13.98 13.84
CA LYS A 204 -4.16 13.96 14.07
C LYS A 204 -3.37 14.33 12.83
N GLU A 205 -3.72 13.72 11.70
CA GLU A 205 -2.98 13.86 10.46
C GLU A 205 -3.83 13.48 9.26
N ILE A 206 -3.62 14.17 8.14
CA ILE A 206 -4.11 13.77 6.82
C ILE A 206 -2.89 13.51 5.95
N ARG A 207 -2.73 12.26 5.50
CA ARG A 207 -1.53 11.80 4.79
C ARG A 207 -1.87 10.94 3.60
N GLY A 208 -0.88 10.65 2.76
CA GLY A 208 -1.03 9.81 1.58
C GLY A 208 -0.55 10.48 0.31
N GLN A 209 -0.70 9.78 -0.82
CA GLN A 209 -0.22 10.21 -2.13
C GLN A 209 -1.24 9.84 -3.21
N GLY A 210 -1.53 10.75 -4.14
CA GLY A 210 -2.53 10.55 -5.18
C GLY A 210 -3.89 10.18 -4.57
N LEU A 211 -4.53 9.16 -5.08
CA LEU A 211 -5.83 8.65 -4.60
C LEU A 211 -5.69 7.54 -3.52
N MET A 212 -4.67 7.61 -2.68
CA MET A 212 -4.51 6.80 -1.49
C MET A 212 -4.31 7.72 -0.30
N ILE A 213 -5.40 8.04 0.42
CA ILE A 213 -5.45 9.07 1.46
C ILE A 213 -5.93 8.46 2.76
N GLY A 214 -5.26 8.81 3.87
CA GLY A 214 -5.65 8.47 5.23
C GLY A 214 -5.94 9.72 6.05
N VAL A 215 -7.05 9.69 6.80
CA VAL A 215 -7.38 10.70 7.82
C VAL A 215 -7.33 10.02 9.17
N GLU A 216 -6.31 10.31 9.97
CA GLU A 216 -6.12 9.71 11.30
C GLU A 216 -6.82 10.53 12.37
N LEU A 217 -7.64 9.85 13.18
CA LEU A 217 -8.32 10.43 14.33
C LEU A 217 -7.63 10.01 15.64
N ASN A 218 -7.90 10.72 16.72
CA ASN A 218 -7.34 10.46 18.06
C ASN A 218 -8.04 9.33 18.82
N LYS A 219 -9.14 8.78 18.26
CA LYS A 219 -9.91 7.67 18.84
C LYS A 219 -10.32 6.65 17.76
N PRO A 220 -10.62 5.39 18.11
CA PRO A 220 -11.12 4.40 17.16
C PRO A 220 -12.38 4.90 16.47
N CYS A 221 -12.42 4.79 15.14
CA CYS A 221 -13.47 5.41 14.32
C CYS A 221 -14.23 4.44 13.40
N GLY A 222 -14.23 3.14 13.71
CA GLY A 222 -14.91 2.12 12.92
C GLY A 222 -16.40 2.40 12.63
N ALA A 223 -17.10 3.08 13.56
CA ALA A 223 -18.50 3.46 13.38
C ALA A 223 -18.73 4.41 12.19
N LEU A 224 -17.72 5.16 11.77
CA LEU A 224 -17.83 6.06 10.60
C LEU A 224 -18.06 5.29 9.30
N THR A 225 -17.66 4.03 9.19
CA THR A 225 -17.91 3.21 8.01
C THR A 225 -19.41 3.07 7.73
N GLN A 226 -20.20 2.73 8.76
CA GLN A 226 -21.65 2.62 8.61
C GLN A 226 -22.31 3.98 8.40
N ARG A 227 -21.91 5.01 9.18
CA ARG A 227 -22.46 6.36 9.06
C ARG A 227 -22.24 6.96 7.66
N ALA A 228 -21.09 6.71 7.06
CA ALA A 228 -20.79 7.15 5.69
C ALA A 228 -21.63 6.37 4.67
N ALA A 229 -21.76 5.04 4.82
CA ALA A 229 -22.59 4.21 3.96
C ALA A 229 -24.07 4.65 3.98
N ASP A 230 -24.61 5.04 5.14
CA ASP A 230 -25.97 5.58 5.29
C ASP A 230 -26.17 6.92 4.55
N LYS A 231 -25.07 7.62 4.22
CA LYS A 231 -25.03 8.84 3.40
C LYS A 231 -24.63 8.57 1.94
N GLY A 232 -24.52 7.32 1.53
CA GLY A 232 -24.13 6.92 0.17
C GLY A 232 -22.63 6.98 -0.11
N LEU A 233 -21.78 7.15 0.91
CA LEU A 233 -20.32 7.17 0.76
C LEU A 233 -19.68 5.90 1.33
N LEU A 234 -18.97 5.14 0.49
CA LEU A 234 -18.23 3.97 0.93
C LEU A 234 -16.80 4.37 1.33
N ILE A 235 -16.47 4.13 2.58
CA ILE A 235 -15.12 4.31 3.13
C ILE A 235 -14.66 3.04 3.84
N SER A 236 -13.38 2.94 4.13
CA SER A 236 -12.85 1.93 5.05
C SER A 236 -12.13 2.57 6.22
N VAL A 237 -12.14 1.88 7.38
CA VAL A 237 -11.33 2.26 8.53
C VAL A 237 -10.28 1.18 8.74
N THR A 238 -9.02 1.58 8.84
CA THR A 238 -7.87 0.72 9.05
C THR A 238 -7.07 1.19 10.25
N ALA A 239 -6.25 0.32 10.84
CA ALA A 239 -5.50 0.62 12.06
C ALA A 239 -6.37 1.24 13.17
N ASP A 240 -7.62 0.81 13.30
CA ASP A 240 -8.66 1.22 14.25
C ASP A 240 -9.10 2.70 14.11
N SER A 241 -8.23 3.64 13.79
CA SER A 241 -8.47 5.09 13.84
C SER A 241 -8.19 5.86 12.55
N VAL A 242 -7.91 5.17 11.44
CA VAL A 242 -7.58 5.83 10.17
C VAL A 242 -8.67 5.58 9.14
N ILE A 243 -9.37 6.62 8.75
CA ILE A 243 -10.27 6.60 7.60
C ILE A 243 -9.40 6.53 6.35
N ARG A 244 -9.56 5.45 5.57
CA ARG A 244 -8.83 5.26 4.32
C ARG A 244 -9.74 5.51 3.12
N LEU A 245 -9.29 6.38 2.23
CA LEU A 245 -9.92 6.69 0.96
C LEU A 245 -9.05 6.13 -0.18
N VAL A 246 -9.63 5.22 -0.95
CA VAL A 246 -9.03 4.60 -2.15
C VAL A 246 -10.05 4.58 -3.29
N PRO A 247 -10.54 5.76 -3.71
CA PRO A 247 -11.58 5.85 -4.74
C PRO A 247 -11.09 5.31 -6.08
N PRO A 248 -12.00 5.07 -7.06
CA PRO A 248 -11.59 4.67 -8.41
C PRO A 248 -10.72 5.74 -9.07
N LEU A 249 -9.79 5.32 -9.94
CA LEU A 249 -8.86 6.25 -10.62
C LEU A 249 -9.55 7.23 -11.56
N ILE A 250 -10.77 6.90 -12.00
CA ILE A 250 -11.62 7.75 -12.86
C ILE A 250 -12.38 8.83 -12.07
N MET A 251 -12.18 8.93 -10.75
CA MET A 251 -12.85 9.95 -9.94
C MET A 251 -12.58 11.34 -10.49
N THR A 252 -13.63 12.15 -10.55
CA THR A 252 -13.58 13.56 -10.95
C THR A 252 -13.35 14.49 -9.75
N ALA A 253 -12.97 15.73 -10.00
CA ALA A 253 -12.85 16.73 -8.93
C ALA A 253 -14.21 17.03 -8.26
N ALA A 254 -15.30 17.01 -9.01
CA ALA A 254 -16.65 17.21 -8.46
C ALA A 254 -17.05 16.09 -7.50
N GLU A 255 -16.77 14.84 -7.85
CA GLU A 255 -16.99 13.68 -6.95
C GLU A 255 -16.08 13.76 -5.71
N ALA A 256 -14.86 14.26 -5.86
CA ALA A 256 -13.98 14.51 -4.71
C ALA A 256 -14.55 15.57 -3.77
N ASP A 257 -15.16 16.63 -4.29
CA ASP A 257 -15.86 17.64 -3.49
C ASP A 257 -17.10 17.06 -2.78
N GLU A 258 -17.84 16.14 -3.42
CA GLU A 258 -18.95 15.42 -2.78
C GLU A 258 -18.45 14.54 -1.61
N VAL A 259 -17.32 13.85 -1.78
CA VAL A 259 -16.69 13.08 -0.69
C VAL A 259 -16.40 13.99 0.50
N VAL A 260 -15.82 15.17 0.27
CA VAL A 260 -15.50 16.14 1.33
C VAL A 260 -16.79 16.63 2.00
N ALA A 261 -17.83 16.99 1.22
CA ALA A 261 -19.10 17.49 1.72
C ALA A 261 -19.82 16.47 2.62
N ILE A 262 -19.67 15.17 2.35
CA ILE A 262 -20.28 14.11 3.16
C ILE A 262 -19.38 13.75 4.37
N LEU A 263 -18.09 13.60 4.15
CA LEU A 263 -17.19 13.03 5.14
C LEU A 263 -16.83 14.01 6.26
N VAL A 264 -16.60 15.28 5.93
CA VAL A 264 -16.18 16.30 6.92
C VAL A 264 -17.21 16.48 8.04
N PRO A 265 -18.52 16.71 7.77
CA PRO A 265 -19.52 16.80 8.82
C PRO A 265 -19.63 15.53 9.68
N LEU A 266 -19.46 14.33 9.08
CA LEU A 266 -19.48 13.06 9.82
C LEU A 266 -18.32 12.95 10.80
N ILE A 267 -17.10 13.36 10.39
CA ILE A 267 -15.92 13.40 11.25
C ILE A 267 -16.14 14.39 12.40
N GLN A 268 -16.62 15.60 12.11
CA GLN A 268 -16.85 16.64 13.11
C GLN A 268 -17.88 16.20 14.15
N GLN A 269 -19.02 15.65 13.70
CA GLN A 269 -20.03 15.10 14.59
C GLN A 269 -19.47 13.97 15.45
N PHE A 270 -18.77 13.02 14.85
CA PHE A 270 -18.17 11.89 15.56
C PHE A 270 -17.15 12.33 16.63
N LEU A 271 -16.35 13.35 16.35
CA LEU A 271 -15.37 13.87 17.29
C LEU A 271 -15.98 14.67 18.43
N ALA A 272 -17.18 15.22 18.25
CA ALA A 272 -17.94 15.95 19.28
C ALA A 272 -18.65 15.02 20.28
N GLU A 273 -18.83 13.75 19.96
CA GLU A 273 -19.35 12.69 20.85
C GLU A 273 -18.26 12.19 21.83
#